data_f3ba2a76c66df65f041af4d96077856c
#
_entry.id   f3ba2a76c66df65f041af4d96077856c
#
_cell.length_a   1.000
_cell.length_b   1.000
_cell.length_c   1.000
_cell.angle_alpha   90.00
_cell.angle_beta   90.00
_cell.angle_gamma   90.00
#
_symmetry.space_group_name_H-M   'P 1'
#
loop_
_entity.id
_entity.type
_entity.pdbx_description
1 polymer ?
#
loop_
_entity_poly.entity_id
_entity_poly.type
_entity_poly.pdbx_seq_one_letter_code
_entity_poly.pdbx_strand_id
1 'polypeptide(L)'
;VEEEDLATLNIKFPPAPRSGQIVAEIKEAGMSFGSKHVFSGANFTIERGDKIALVGRNGEGKTTLARMIVGQLTPTEGSIRVGANVNIGYYAQNQEDLMNGDFTVYDTLDRVAVGDVRTRLRDILGAFLFRGEDIDKKVKVLSGGERARLAMARLMLEPYNLLILDEPTNHMDMRSKDILKNAIMKYDGTVIVVSHDREFLDGMVSKVYEFRNGGVREYLGGIYYFLEKRKLESLQEVERKDAPAKEAAPKASSSGKLTYEQKKEQEKLLRK
;
A
#
# COMPACT_ATOMS: atom_id res chain seq x y z
N VAL A 1 21.54 21.57 27.52
CA VAL A 1 21.12 20.47 26.64
C VAL A 1 20.57 21.13 25.41
N GLU A 2 21.40 21.20 24.38
CA GLU A 2 21.12 21.88 23.14
C GLU A 2 19.92 21.26 22.45
N GLU A 3 18.89 22.05 22.24
CA GLU A 3 17.92 21.89 21.17
C GLU A 3 18.69 22.09 19.87
N GLU A 4 19.45 21.08 19.46
CA GLU A 4 20.02 21.05 18.12
C GLU A 4 18.87 21.01 17.13
N ASP A 5 18.74 22.08 16.42
CA ASP A 5 17.85 22.41 15.33
C ASP A 5 17.41 21.21 14.50
N LEU A 6 16.23 20.73 14.76
CA LEU A 6 15.49 19.81 13.90
C LEU A 6 15.29 20.37 12.47
N ALA A 7 15.49 21.66 12.29
CA ALA A 7 15.34 22.36 11.02
C ALA A 7 16.47 22.09 10.03
N THR A 8 17.61 21.51 10.47
CA THR A 8 18.82 21.39 9.63
C THR A 8 19.09 20.02 9.03
N LEU A 9 18.42 18.95 9.48
CA LEU A 9 18.56 17.64 8.88
C LEU A 9 17.63 17.46 7.68
N ASN A 10 17.92 18.17 6.60
CA ASN A 10 17.23 18.06 5.33
C ASN A 10 17.66 16.79 4.59
N ILE A 11 17.28 15.63 5.14
CA ILE A 11 17.55 14.34 4.54
C ILE A 11 16.53 14.11 3.43
N LYS A 12 17.03 13.78 2.26
CA LYS A 12 16.24 13.56 1.05
C LYS A 12 16.64 12.25 0.41
N PHE A 13 15.67 11.57 -0.18
CA PHE A 13 15.98 10.55 -1.17
C PHE A 13 16.73 11.18 -2.35
N PRO A 14 17.63 10.44 -3.00
CA PRO A 14 18.21 10.87 -4.27
C PRO A 14 17.12 11.18 -5.29
N PRO A 15 17.35 12.09 -6.25
CA PRO A 15 16.42 12.34 -7.33
C PRO A 15 16.05 11.05 -8.05
N ALA A 16 14.76 10.82 -8.27
CA ALA A 16 14.29 9.62 -8.94
C ALA A 16 14.67 9.65 -10.43
N PRO A 17 15.36 8.63 -10.95
CA PRO A 17 15.53 8.47 -12.39
C PRO A 17 14.19 8.42 -13.08
N ARG A 18 14.10 8.95 -14.29
CA ARG A 18 12.82 9.01 -15.01
C ARG A 18 12.36 7.62 -15.44
N SER A 19 11.23 7.17 -14.90
CA SER A 19 10.50 5.98 -15.37
C SER A 19 9.58 6.31 -16.55
N GLY A 20 9.01 5.28 -17.17
CA GLY A 20 7.83 5.46 -18.03
C GLY A 20 6.65 6.07 -17.26
N GLN A 21 5.63 6.54 -17.98
CA GLN A 21 4.42 7.10 -17.36
C GLN A 21 3.65 6.07 -16.55
N ILE A 22 3.53 4.85 -17.07
CA ILE A 22 2.95 3.73 -16.36
C ILE A 22 4.06 3.03 -15.60
N VAL A 23 3.96 3.01 -14.27
CA VAL A 23 4.91 2.37 -13.37
C VAL A 23 4.56 0.91 -13.14
N ALA A 24 3.29 0.62 -12.91
CA ALA A 24 2.77 -0.74 -12.82
C ALA A 24 1.33 -0.82 -13.29
N GLU A 25 1.00 -1.88 -13.99
CA GLU A 25 -0.34 -2.18 -14.48
C GLU A 25 -0.82 -3.50 -13.86
N ILE A 26 -1.90 -3.43 -13.11
CA ILE A 26 -2.51 -4.56 -12.41
C ILE A 26 -3.84 -4.86 -13.11
N LYS A 27 -3.96 -6.05 -13.72
CA LYS A 27 -5.14 -6.48 -14.49
C LYS A 27 -5.69 -7.79 -13.94
N GLU A 28 -6.91 -7.75 -13.41
CA GLU A 28 -7.61 -8.90 -12.85
C GLU A 28 -6.72 -9.76 -11.94
N ALA A 29 -5.78 -9.11 -11.24
CA ALA A 29 -4.79 -9.81 -10.45
C ALA A 29 -5.42 -10.42 -9.20
N GLY A 30 -5.01 -11.65 -8.94
CA GLY A 30 -5.41 -12.39 -7.76
C GLY A 30 -4.31 -13.33 -7.30
N MET A 31 -4.42 -13.74 -6.03
CA MET A 31 -3.47 -14.65 -5.42
C MET A 31 -4.17 -15.64 -4.50
N SER A 32 -3.81 -16.91 -4.65
CA SER A 32 -4.19 -18.00 -3.76
C SER A 32 -2.96 -18.84 -3.42
N PHE A 33 -2.85 -19.25 -2.16
CA PHE A 33 -1.83 -20.17 -1.69
C PHE A 33 -2.50 -21.52 -1.37
N GLY A 34 -2.43 -22.46 -2.31
CA GLY A 34 -3.19 -23.71 -2.21
C GLY A 34 -4.69 -23.43 -2.13
N SER A 35 -5.34 -23.87 -1.06
CA SER A 35 -6.77 -23.63 -0.81
C SER A 35 -7.08 -22.24 -0.21
N LYS A 36 -6.04 -21.50 0.23
CA LYS A 36 -6.22 -20.20 0.85
C LYS A 36 -6.29 -19.11 -0.22
N HIS A 37 -7.49 -18.61 -0.47
CA HIS A 37 -7.69 -17.43 -1.29
C HIS A 37 -7.29 -16.15 -0.53
N VAL A 38 -6.49 -15.29 -1.15
CA VAL A 38 -6.03 -14.01 -0.55
C VAL A 38 -6.85 -12.87 -1.09
N PHE A 39 -6.78 -12.60 -2.38
CA PHE A 39 -7.62 -11.62 -3.08
C PHE A 39 -7.74 -11.97 -4.56
N SER A 40 -8.71 -11.38 -5.24
CA SER A 40 -8.91 -11.51 -6.69
C SER A 40 -9.47 -10.21 -7.29
N GLY A 41 -9.41 -10.13 -8.62
CA GLY A 41 -10.04 -9.05 -9.36
C GLY A 41 -9.42 -7.65 -9.10
N ALA A 42 -8.15 -7.57 -8.74
CA ALA A 42 -7.48 -6.29 -8.57
C ALA A 42 -7.20 -5.65 -9.94
N ASN A 43 -7.77 -4.47 -10.16
CA ASN A 43 -7.64 -3.71 -11.40
C ASN A 43 -7.29 -2.27 -11.11
N PHE A 44 -6.07 -1.87 -11.34
CA PHE A 44 -5.65 -0.48 -11.28
C PHE A 44 -4.29 -0.26 -11.93
N THR A 45 -3.99 1.00 -12.21
CA THR A 45 -2.72 1.41 -12.81
C THR A 45 -2.04 2.39 -11.87
N ILE A 46 -0.75 2.18 -11.65
CA ILE A 46 0.11 3.08 -10.89
C ILE A 46 0.90 3.91 -11.88
N GLU A 47 0.74 5.22 -11.79
CA GLU A 47 1.39 6.18 -12.67
C GLU A 47 2.61 6.81 -11.98
N ARG A 48 3.52 7.32 -12.79
CA ARG A 48 4.69 8.05 -12.30
C ARG A 48 4.28 9.25 -11.44
N GLY A 49 4.86 9.34 -10.25
CA GLY A 49 4.59 10.37 -9.27
C GLY A 49 3.45 10.06 -8.31
N ASP A 50 2.74 8.95 -8.48
CA ASP A 50 1.71 8.51 -7.55
C ASP A 50 2.31 8.23 -6.17
N LYS A 51 1.60 8.63 -5.11
CA LYS A 51 1.86 8.26 -3.73
C LYS A 51 0.64 7.55 -3.16
N ILE A 52 0.79 6.26 -2.94
CA ILE A 52 -0.30 5.31 -2.73
C ILE A 52 -0.15 4.63 -1.38
N ALA A 53 -1.25 4.51 -0.63
CA ALA A 53 -1.34 3.64 0.53
C ALA A 53 -2.08 2.35 0.20
N LEU A 54 -1.55 1.22 0.66
CA LEU A 54 -2.27 -0.05 0.73
C LEU A 54 -2.74 -0.26 2.16
N VAL A 55 -4.03 -0.39 2.36
CA VAL A 55 -4.66 -0.53 3.68
C VAL A 55 -5.55 -1.77 3.73
N GLY A 56 -5.80 -2.26 4.93
CA GLY A 56 -6.60 -3.46 5.18
C GLY A 56 -6.08 -4.25 6.36
N ARG A 57 -6.81 -5.28 6.76
CA ARG A 57 -6.39 -6.15 7.87
C ARG A 57 -5.18 -6.98 7.47
N ASN A 58 -4.46 -7.49 8.47
CA ASN A 58 -3.37 -8.43 8.23
C ASN A 58 -3.91 -9.70 7.55
N GLY A 59 -3.19 -10.19 6.55
CA GLY A 59 -3.58 -11.35 5.75
C GLY A 59 -4.52 -11.07 4.57
N GLU A 60 -4.94 -9.83 4.36
CA GLU A 60 -5.82 -9.44 3.25
C GLU A 60 -5.08 -9.25 1.91
N GLY A 61 -3.74 -9.30 1.90
CA GLY A 61 -2.97 -9.32 0.66
C GLY A 61 -2.12 -8.10 0.34
N LYS A 62 -2.00 -7.12 1.24
CA LYS A 62 -1.18 -5.91 1.04
C LYS A 62 0.28 -6.24 0.72
N THR A 63 0.93 -6.99 1.60
CA THR A 63 2.32 -7.45 1.41
C THR A 63 2.44 -8.37 0.19
N THR A 64 1.42 -9.19 -0.07
CA THR A 64 1.37 -10.07 -1.24
C THR A 64 1.41 -9.27 -2.54
N LEU A 65 0.60 -8.22 -2.66
CA LEU A 65 0.63 -7.34 -3.84
C LEU A 65 1.99 -6.65 -3.98
N ALA A 66 2.55 -6.13 -2.89
CA ALA A 66 3.88 -5.51 -2.90
C ALA A 66 4.94 -6.49 -3.44
N ARG A 67 4.95 -7.72 -2.96
CA ARG A 67 5.87 -8.77 -3.42
C ARG A 67 5.66 -9.18 -4.88
N MET A 68 4.42 -9.12 -5.37
CA MET A 68 4.14 -9.36 -6.79
C MET A 68 4.66 -8.25 -7.69
N ILE A 69 4.55 -6.98 -7.27
CA ILE A 69 5.10 -5.85 -8.03
C ILE A 69 6.63 -5.92 -8.07
N VAL A 70 7.28 -6.32 -6.98
CA VAL A 70 8.74 -6.53 -6.92
C VAL A 70 9.20 -7.72 -7.77
N GLY A 71 8.30 -8.64 -8.11
CA GLY A 71 8.62 -9.85 -8.88
C GLY A 71 9.01 -11.06 -8.04
N GLN A 72 8.79 -11.01 -6.72
CA GLN A 72 9.04 -12.15 -5.82
C GLN A 72 7.92 -13.18 -5.82
N LEU A 73 6.73 -12.81 -6.26
CA LEU A 73 5.56 -13.66 -6.39
C LEU A 73 4.92 -13.45 -7.76
N THR A 74 4.41 -14.54 -8.33
CA THR A 74 3.60 -14.48 -9.56
C THR A 74 2.12 -14.57 -9.17
N PRO A 75 1.24 -13.72 -9.71
CA PRO A 75 -0.19 -13.83 -9.45
C PRO A 75 -0.73 -15.17 -9.95
N THR A 76 -1.69 -15.76 -9.22
CA THR A 76 -2.36 -17.01 -9.64
C THR A 76 -3.47 -16.73 -10.66
N GLU A 77 -3.97 -15.49 -10.68
CA GLU A 77 -4.97 -15.01 -11.64
C GLU A 77 -4.54 -13.64 -12.16
N GLY A 78 -4.91 -13.32 -13.39
CA GLY A 78 -4.60 -12.04 -14.00
C GLY A 78 -3.11 -11.80 -14.22
N SER A 79 -2.71 -10.54 -14.25
CA SER A 79 -1.32 -10.15 -14.51
C SER A 79 -0.92 -8.88 -13.78
N ILE A 80 0.38 -8.79 -13.47
CA ILE A 80 1.04 -7.57 -13.03
C ILE A 80 2.22 -7.29 -13.95
N ARG A 81 2.26 -6.09 -14.51
CA ARG A 81 3.30 -5.66 -15.42
C ARG A 81 3.93 -4.39 -14.90
N VAL A 82 5.23 -4.45 -14.65
CA VAL A 82 6.04 -3.29 -14.29
C VAL A 82 6.45 -2.55 -15.56
N GLY A 83 6.36 -1.23 -15.53
CA GLY A 83 6.63 -0.38 -16.68
C GLY A 83 8.10 -0.27 -17.04
N ALA A 84 8.38 0.46 -18.12
CA ALA A 84 9.73 0.68 -18.60
C ALA A 84 10.57 1.55 -17.64
N ASN A 85 11.84 1.23 -17.50
CA ASN A 85 12.82 1.97 -16.71
C ASN A 85 12.41 2.14 -15.23
N VAL A 86 11.64 1.21 -14.68
CA VAL A 86 11.28 1.20 -13.27
C VAL A 86 12.38 0.52 -12.47
N ASN A 87 12.97 1.29 -11.55
CA ASN A 87 13.98 0.83 -10.59
C ASN A 87 13.36 0.84 -9.19
N ILE A 88 13.21 -0.34 -8.60
CA ILE A 88 12.42 -0.55 -7.38
C ILE A 88 13.34 -0.59 -6.16
N GLY A 89 13.10 0.31 -5.21
CA GLY A 89 13.60 0.20 -3.84
C GLY A 89 12.53 -0.43 -2.96
N TYR A 90 12.82 -1.59 -2.38
CA TYR A 90 11.88 -2.33 -1.57
C TYR A 90 12.35 -2.44 -0.13
N TYR A 91 11.57 -1.87 0.79
CA TYR A 91 11.71 -2.09 2.22
C TYR A 91 10.67 -3.13 2.65
N ALA A 92 11.10 -4.37 2.74
CA ALA A 92 10.26 -5.49 3.16
C ALA A 92 10.14 -5.56 4.69
N GLN A 93 9.07 -6.13 5.16
CA GLN A 93 8.98 -6.60 6.53
C GLN A 93 10.14 -7.58 6.78
N ASN A 94 10.90 -7.40 7.87
CA ASN A 94 12.13 -8.15 8.18
C ASN A 94 13.32 -7.89 7.23
N GLN A 95 13.36 -6.75 6.57
CA GLN A 95 14.49 -6.35 5.73
C GLN A 95 15.81 -6.28 6.52
N GLU A 96 15.72 -6.01 7.82
CA GLU A 96 16.83 -5.97 8.75
C GLU A 96 17.61 -7.28 8.85
N ASP A 97 16.98 -8.42 8.58
CA ASP A 97 17.64 -9.74 8.64
C ASP A 97 18.53 -10.04 7.42
N LEU A 98 18.39 -9.24 6.36
CA LEU A 98 19.17 -9.41 5.12
C LEU A 98 20.53 -8.69 5.14
N MET A 99 20.83 -7.93 6.18
CA MET A 99 22.11 -7.23 6.32
C MET A 99 23.18 -8.15 6.88
N ASN A 100 24.42 -7.95 6.41
CA ASN A 100 25.57 -8.72 6.93
C ASN A 100 25.88 -8.30 8.37
N GLY A 101 25.73 -9.23 9.30
CA GLY A 101 25.95 -8.99 10.72
C GLY A 101 27.37 -8.64 11.13
N ASP A 102 28.37 -8.97 10.31
CA ASP A 102 29.80 -8.73 10.61
C ASP A 102 30.28 -7.34 10.21
N PHE A 103 29.50 -6.63 9.38
CA PHE A 103 29.78 -5.24 9.03
C PHE A 103 29.39 -4.31 10.18
N THR A 104 30.10 -3.17 10.27
CA THR A 104 29.67 -2.08 11.14
C THR A 104 28.46 -1.37 10.54
N VAL A 105 27.77 -0.57 11.37
CA VAL A 105 26.71 0.32 10.92
C VAL A 105 27.22 1.22 9.79
N TYR A 106 28.39 1.84 9.97
CA TYR A 106 29.00 2.69 8.95
C TYR A 106 29.34 1.93 7.67
N ASP A 107 30.01 0.77 7.78
CA ASP A 107 30.39 -0.05 6.62
C ASP A 107 29.19 -0.48 5.79
N THR A 108 28.06 -0.77 6.44
CA THR A 108 26.82 -1.16 5.78
C THR A 108 26.34 -0.09 4.81
N LEU A 109 26.48 1.19 5.17
CA LEU A 109 26.12 2.31 4.30
C LEU A 109 27.23 2.67 3.32
N ASP A 110 28.48 2.68 3.77
CA ASP A 110 29.62 3.09 2.94
C ASP A 110 29.82 2.22 1.71
N ARG A 111 29.49 0.93 1.81
CA ARG A 111 29.59 -0.04 0.70
C ARG A 111 28.60 0.20 -0.44
N VAL A 112 27.48 0.84 -0.16
CA VAL A 112 26.44 1.12 -1.16
C VAL A 112 26.39 2.60 -1.55
N ALA A 113 27.01 3.47 -0.76
CA ALA A 113 27.05 4.90 -1.04
C ALA A 113 27.96 5.23 -2.21
N VAL A 114 27.47 6.02 -3.16
CA VAL A 114 28.22 6.49 -4.32
C VAL A 114 28.18 8.01 -4.43
N GLY A 115 29.27 8.62 -4.92
CA GLY A 115 29.35 10.05 -5.16
C GLY A 115 29.20 10.89 -3.89
N ASP A 116 28.51 12.01 -4.00
CA ASP A 116 28.35 13.00 -2.93
C ASP A 116 27.58 12.49 -1.71
N VAL A 117 26.77 11.45 -1.87
CA VAL A 117 26.05 10.82 -0.76
C VAL A 117 27.01 10.28 0.30
N ARG A 118 28.17 9.81 -0.12
CA ARG A 118 29.21 9.28 0.80
C ARG A 118 29.67 10.31 1.81
N THR A 119 29.71 11.57 1.45
CA THR A 119 30.10 12.67 2.36
C THR A 119 29.05 12.95 3.44
N ARG A 120 27.83 12.50 3.24
CA ARG A 120 26.66 12.74 4.10
C ARG A 120 26.24 11.51 4.93
N LEU A 121 27.03 10.43 4.92
CA LEU A 121 26.66 9.20 5.63
C LEU A 121 26.45 9.41 7.13
N ARG A 122 27.30 10.23 7.77
CA ARG A 122 27.19 10.53 9.21
C ARG A 122 25.89 11.30 9.52
N ASP A 123 25.49 12.21 8.65
CA ASP A 123 24.25 12.98 8.81
C ASP A 123 23.03 12.06 8.66
N ILE A 124 23.05 11.18 7.68
CA ILE A 124 21.99 10.20 7.46
C ILE A 124 21.89 9.26 8.65
N LEU A 125 23.02 8.71 9.11
CA LEU A 125 23.06 7.85 10.30
C LEU A 125 22.57 8.58 11.55
N GLY A 126 22.98 9.84 11.74
CA GLY A 126 22.53 10.67 12.85
C GLY A 126 21.04 10.91 12.86
N ALA A 127 20.42 11.07 11.68
CA ALA A 127 18.98 11.19 11.52
C ALA A 127 18.23 9.94 11.96
N PHE A 128 18.82 8.78 11.74
CA PHE A 128 18.27 7.49 12.19
C PHE A 128 18.84 7.05 13.55
N LEU A 129 19.30 8.02 14.35
CA LEU A 129 19.75 7.87 15.74
C LEU A 129 21.03 7.05 15.95
N PHE A 130 21.86 6.89 14.93
CA PHE A 130 23.19 6.32 15.06
C PHE A 130 24.21 7.44 15.25
N ARG A 131 24.69 7.65 16.48
CA ARG A 131 25.59 8.75 16.85
C ARG A 131 26.83 8.25 17.56
N GLY A 132 27.90 9.01 17.44
CA GLY A 132 29.17 8.71 18.14
C GLY A 132 29.67 7.30 17.85
N GLU A 133 29.84 6.49 18.88
CA GLU A 133 30.36 5.12 18.78
C GLU A 133 29.33 4.11 18.20
N ASP A 134 28.05 4.51 18.06
CA ASP A 134 27.02 3.60 17.50
C ASP A 134 27.34 3.22 16.06
N ILE A 135 28.02 4.08 15.31
CA ILE A 135 28.36 3.82 13.90
C ILE A 135 29.40 2.71 13.74
N ASP A 136 30.19 2.45 14.78
CA ASP A 136 31.24 1.42 14.80
C ASP A 136 30.74 0.07 15.34
N LYS A 137 29.52 0.02 15.85
CA LYS A 137 28.86 -1.23 16.27
C LYS A 137 28.62 -2.16 15.08
N LYS A 138 28.82 -3.45 15.30
CA LYS A 138 28.48 -4.46 14.29
C LYS A 138 26.96 -4.65 14.20
N VAL A 139 26.46 -4.87 13.01
CA VAL A 139 25.01 -5.08 12.76
C VAL A 139 24.43 -6.21 13.62
N LYS A 140 25.20 -7.28 13.86
CA LYS A 140 24.76 -8.41 14.68
C LYS A 140 24.46 -8.09 16.14
N VAL A 141 25.02 -7.00 16.69
CA VAL A 141 24.76 -6.60 18.09
C VAL A 141 23.62 -5.59 18.21
N LEU A 142 23.07 -5.11 17.09
CA LEU A 142 21.96 -4.18 17.09
C LEU A 142 20.65 -4.85 17.50
N SER A 143 19.77 -4.09 18.15
CA SER A 143 18.37 -4.49 18.36
C SER A 143 17.62 -4.56 17.03
N GLY A 144 16.45 -5.22 17.01
CA GLY A 144 15.59 -5.27 15.83
C GLY A 144 15.22 -3.87 15.32
N GLY A 145 14.88 -2.94 16.23
CA GLY A 145 14.56 -1.56 15.88
C GLY A 145 15.75 -0.80 15.29
N GLU A 146 16.96 -0.98 15.83
CA GLU A 146 18.16 -0.38 15.27
C GLU A 146 18.47 -0.94 13.88
N ARG A 147 18.34 -2.25 13.67
CA ARG A 147 18.51 -2.85 12.34
C ARG A 147 17.47 -2.34 11.35
N ALA A 148 16.22 -2.19 11.76
CA ALA A 148 15.16 -1.63 10.90
C ALA A 148 15.49 -0.20 10.45
N ARG A 149 15.94 0.66 11.37
CA ARG A 149 16.40 2.03 11.05
C ARG A 149 17.60 2.04 10.11
N LEU A 150 18.56 1.15 10.33
CA LEU A 150 19.75 1.03 9.46
C LEU A 150 19.35 0.60 8.03
N ALA A 151 18.45 -0.37 7.90
CA ALA A 151 17.94 -0.80 6.60
C ALA A 151 17.22 0.33 5.87
N MET A 152 16.45 1.16 6.58
CA MET A 152 15.80 2.34 6.00
C MET A 152 16.83 3.39 5.56
N ALA A 153 17.82 3.67 6.38
CA ALA A 153 18.92 4.59 6.02
C ALA A 153 19.66 4.13 4.76
N ARG A 154 19.90 2.82 4.63
CA ARG A 154 20.51 2.23 3.44
C ARG A 154 19.67 2.44 2.18
N LEU A 155 18.34 2.29 2.27
CA LEU A 155 17.44 2.51 1.15
C LEU A 155 17.52 3.94 0.61
N MET A 156 17.83 4.92 1.46
CA MET A 156 17.94 6.32 1.08
C MET A 156 19.25 6.69 0.34
N LEU A 157 20.13 5.74 0.11
CA LEU A 157 21.43 5.99 -0.55
C LEU A 157 21.41 5.76 -2.05
N GLU A 158 20.41 5.01 -2.56
CA GLU A 158 20.35 4.61 -3.96
C GLU A 158 19.22 5.33 -4.71
N PRO A 159 19.44 5.66 -6.00
CA PRO A 159 18.46 6.41 -6.78
C PRO A 159 17.37 5.46 -7.34
N TYR A 160 16.35 5.20 -6.59
CA TYR A 160 15.16 4.49 -7.04
C TYR A 160 14.13 5.44 -7.63
N ASN A 161 13.20 4.94 -8.47
CA ASN A 161 12.05 5.70 -8.96
C ASN A 161 10.70 5.10 -8.57
N LEU A 162 10.69 3.90 -7.98
CA LEU A 162 9.56 3.32 -7.27
C LEU A 162 10.04 2.83 -5.90
N LEU A 163 9.49 3.42 -4.85
CA LEU A 163 9.69 2.96 -3.48
C LEU A 163 8.47 2.16 -3.03
N ILE A 164 8.70 0.95 -2.54
CA ILE A 164 7.69 0.12 -1.91
C ILE A 164 8.11 -0.08 -0.46
N LEU A 165 7.34 0.47 0.46
CA LEU A 165 7.64 0.49 1.89
C LEU A 165 6.57 -0.30 2.64
N ASP A 166 6.95 -1.47 3.17
CA ASP A 166 6.05 -2.34 3.91
C ASP A 166 6.25 -2.15 5.42
N GLU A 167 5.27 -1.49 6.06
CA GLU A 167 5.28 -1.10 7.48
C GLU A 167 6.58 -0.38 7.90
N PRO A 168 6.96 0.70 7.18
CA PRO A 168 8.28 1.33 7.36
C PRO A 168 8.45 2.01 8.72
N THR A 169 7.36 2.33 9.41
CA THR A 169 7.38 3.02 10.70
C THR A 169 7.44 2.09 11.91
N ASN A 170 7.35 0.78 11.69
CA ASN A 170 7.51 -0.19 12.78
C ASN A 170 8.88 -0.03 13.42
N HIS A 171 8.91 0.00 14.74
CA HIS A 171 10.12 0.18 15.55
C HIS A 171 10.81 1.54 15.39
N MET A 172 10.17 2.53 14.76
CA MET A 172 10.68 3.90 14.71
C MET A 172 10.12 4.76 15.83
N ASP A 173 10.95 5.61 16.40
CA ASP A 173 10.53 6.69 17.27
C ASP A 173 9.88 7.83 16.45
N MET A 174 9.21 8.75 17.12
CA MET A 174 8.46 9.82 16.46
C MET A 174 9.37 10.70 15.57
N ARG A 175 10.59 11.00 16.04
CA ARG A 175 11.54 11.82 15.28
C ARG A 175 11.95 11.14 13.95
N SER A 176 12.30 9.86 14.02
CA SER A 176 12.67 9.10 12.80
C SER A 176 11.50 8.98 11.83
N LYS A 177 10.27 8.82 12.35
CA LYS A 177 9.05 8.83 11.52
C LYS A 177 8.87 10.16 10.79
N ASP A 178 9.04 11.28 11.47
CA ASP A 178 8.89 12.62 10.88
C ASP A 178 9.94 12.87 9.81
N ILE A 179 11.17 12.46 10.05
CA ILE A 179 12.26 12.58 9.07
C ILE A 179 11.93 11.75 7.82
N LEU A 180 11.50 10.50 7.98
CA LEU A 180 11.11 9.64 6.88
C LEU A 180 9.91 10.20 6.12
N LYS A 181 8.88 10.65 6.83
CA LYS A 181 7.70 11.27 6.23
C LYS A 181 8.08 12.48 5.37
N ASN A 182 8.88 13.38 5.90
CA ASN A 182 9.33 14.57 5.19
C ASN A 182 10.18 14.21 3.96
N ALA A 183 11.03 13.20 4.05
CA ALA A 183 11.82 12.72 2.93
C ALA A 183 10.94 12.15 1.81
N ILE A 184 9.90 11.36 2.17
CA ILE A 184 8.95 10.79 1.20
C ILE A 184 8.09 11.90 0.56
N MET A 185 7.65 12.88 1.33
CA MET A 185 6.84 13.99 0.79
C MET A 185 7.61 14.84 -0.23
N LYS A 186 8.92 14.97 -0.06
CA LYS A 186 9.81 15.70 -0.99
C LYS A 186 10.33 14.84 -2.14
N TYR A 187 10.14 13.54 -2.06
CA TYR A 187 10.59 12.60 -3.08
C TYR A 187 9.76 12.75 -4.35
N ASP A 188 10.41 12.86 -5.49
CA ASP A 188 9.80 13.09 -6.80
C ASP A 188 9.43 11.80 -7.55
N GLY A 189 9.74 10.63 -6.99
CA GLY A 189 9.38 9.33 -7.54
C GLY A 189 7.99 8.84 -7.11
N THR A 190 7.71 7.62 -7.47
CA THR A 190 6.47 6.90 -7.13
C THR A 190 6.65 6.13 -5.83
N VAL A 191 5.65 6.17 -4.96
CA VAL A 191 5.71 5.51 -3.64
C VAL A 191 4.46 4.68 -3.40
N ILE A 192 4.66 3.46 -2.93
CA ILE A 192 3.64 2.57 -2.40
C ILE A 192 3.98 2.31 -0.93
N VAL A 193 3.07 2.63 -0.03
CA VAL A 193 3.25 2.43 1.40
C VAL A 193 2.19 1.47 1.92
N VAL A 194 2.62 0.39 2.57
CA VAL A 194 1.76 -0.44 3.40
C VAL A 194 1.91 0.05 4.84
N SER A 195 0.88 0.63 5.42
CA SER A 195 0.94 1.14 6.80
C SER A 195 -0.42 1.23 7.44
N HIS A 196 -0.45 1.05 8.76
CA HIS A 196 -1.58 1.32 9.63
C HIS A 196 -1.48 2.67 10.35
N ASP A 197 -0.35 3.37 10.20
CA ASP A 197 -0.07 4.65 10.83
C ASP A 197 -0.73 5.80 10.05
N ARG A 198 -1.89 6.25 10.54
CA ARG A 198 -2.69 7.30 9.88
C ARG A 198 -1.99 8.64 9.85
N GLU A 199 -1.29 8.99 10.93
CA GLU A 199 -0.56 10.26 11.02
C GLU A 199 0.62 10.28 10.05
N PHE A 200 1.29 9.14 9.90
CA PHE A 200 2.35 8.98 8.91
C PHE A 200 1.83 9.14 7.47
N LEU A 201 0.67 8.57 7.17
CA LEU A 201 0.06 8.63 5.82
C LEU A 201 -0.59 9.98 5.51
N ASP A 202 -0.93 10.77 6.52
CA ASP A 202 -1.62 12.05 6.32
C ASP A 202 -0.76 13.05 5.54
N GLY A 203 -1.37 13.63 4.50
CA GLY A 203 -0.69 14.57 3.61
C GLY A 203 0.35 13.93 2.67
N MET A 204 0.68 12.64 2.86
CA MET A 204 1.66 11.92 2.05
C MET A 204 1.04 11.26 0.82
N VAL A 205 -0.10 10.58 0.99
CA VAL A 205 -0.72 9.78 -0.05
C VAL A 205 -1.95 10.49 -0.65
N SER A 206 -2.15 10.28 -1.94
CA SER A 206 -3.28 10.84 -2.71
C SER A 206 -4.25 9.77 -3.21
N LYS A 207 -3.89 8.51 -3.10
CA LYS A 207 -4.71 7.35 -3.44
C LYS A 207 -4.58 6.29 -2.37
N VAL A 208 -5.68 5.61 -2.06
CA VAL A 208 -5.73 4.51 -1.10
C VAL A 208 -6.38 3.31 -1.77
N TYR A 209 -5.73 2.16 -1.67
CA TYR A 209 -6.29 0.87 -2.09
C TYR A 209 -6.60 0.04 -0.87
N GLU A 210 -7.87 -0.23 -0.64
CA GLU A 210 -8.34 -1.06 0.46
C GLU A 210 -8.45 -2.52 0.05
N PHE A 211 -7.74 -3.37 0.77
CA PHE A 211 -7.88 -4.83 0.70
C PHE A 211 -8.92 -5.27 1.72
N ARG A 212 -10.03 -5.80 1.25
CA ARG A 212 -11.13 -6.22 2.10
C ARG A 212 -11.96 -7.33 1.44
N ASN A 213 -12.31 -8.34 2.23
CA ASN A 213 -13.18 -9.43 1.79
C ASN A 213 -12.74 -10.10 0.47
N GLY A 214 -11.43 -10.26 0.28
CA GLY A 214 -10.88 -10.86 -0.93
C GLY A 214 -10.89 -9.97 -2.17
N GLY A 215 -11.21 -8.70 -2.05
CA GLY A 215 -11.18 -7.72 -3.14
C GLY A 215 -10.27 -6.53 -2.85
N VAL A 216 -10.06 -5.69 -3.85
CA VAL A 216 -9.30 -4.45 -3.76
C VAL A 216 -10.12 -3.30 -4.29
N ARG A 217 -10.27 -2.24 -3.50
CA ARG A 217 -11.04 -1.06 -3.86
C ARG A 217 -10.20 0.20 -3.82
N GLU A 218 -10.33 1.02 -4.85
CA GLU A 218 -9.65 2.31 -4.98
C GLU A 218 -10.45 3.44 -4.34
N TYR A 219 -9.74 4.31 -3.61
CA TYR A 219 -10.23 5.59 -3.11
C TYR A 219 -9.29 6.70 -3.61
N LEU A 220 -9.83 7.61 -4.40
CA LEU A 220 -9.09 8.76 -4.94
C LEU A 220 -9.10 9.90 -3.92
N GLY A 221 -8.16 9.89 -3.01
CA GLY A 221 -8.00 10.85 -1.94
C GLY A 221 -6.99 10.41 -0.90
N GLY A 222 -6.75 11.25 0.11
CA GLY A 222 -5.85 10.95 1.21
C GLY A 222 -6.43 9.96 2.22
N ILE A 223 -5.65 9.66 3.26
CA ILE A 223 -6.04 8.66 4.28
C ILE A 223 -7.32 9.07 5.02
N TYR A 224 -7.50 10.34 5.37
CA TYR A 224 -8.70 10.80 6.08
C TYR A 224 -9.94 10.81 5.20
N TYR A 225 -9.82 11.11 3.91
CA TYR A 225 -10.89 10.94 2.94
C TYR A 225 -11.35 9.47 2.87
N PHE A 226 -10.41 8.55 2.80
CA PHE A 226 -10.69 7.12 2.86
C PHE A 226 -11.45 6.73 4.13
N LEU A 227 -10.98 7.18 5.30
CA LEU A 227 -11.60 6.86 6.59
C LEU A 227 -13.02 7.42 6.71
N GLU A 228 -13.26 8.62 6.22
CA GLU A 228 -14.59 9.23 6.18
C GLU A 228 -15.54 8.44 5.28
N LYS A 229 -15.12 8.11 4.08
CA LYS A 229 -15.91 7.27 3.16
C LYS A 229 -16.24 5.90 3.78
N ARG A 230 -15.26 5.26 4.40
CA ARG A 230 -15.46 3.98 5.09
C ARG A 230 -16.46 4.08 6.23
N LYS A 231 -16.41 5.15 7.03
CA LYS A 231 -17.37 5.39 8.11
C LYS A 231 -18.79 5.53 7.57
N LEU A 232 -18.98 6.32 6.52
CA LEU A 232 -20.28 6.51 5.89
C LEU A 232 -20.85 5.20 5.32
N GLU A 233 -20.04 4.41 4.64
CA GLU A 233 -20.45 3.11 4.12
C GLU A 233 -20.86 2.13 5.24
N SER A 234 -20.09 2.09 6.33
CA SER A 234 -20.43 1.26 7.48
C SER A 234 -21.78 1.65 8.11
N LEU A 235 -22.08 2.95 8.22
CA LEU A 235 -23.36 3.43 8.72
C LEU A 235 -24.51 3.01 7.79
N GLN A 236 -24.35 3.16 6.48
CA GLN A 236 -25.35 2.74 5.49
C GLN A 236 -25.57 1.21 5.50
N GLU A 237 -24.52 0.42 5.72
CA GLU A 237 -24.64 -1.04 5.84
C GLU A 237 -25.45 -1.43 7.09
N VAL A 238 -25.29 -0.72 8.20
CA VAL A 238 -26.08 -0.92 9.43
C VAL A 238 -27.54 -0.55 9.19
N GLU A 239 -27.81 0.64 8.64
CA GLU A 239 -29.16 1.10 8.33
C GLU A 239 -29.91 0.16 7.38
N ARG A 240 -29.21 -0.42 6.39
CA ARG A 240 -29.82 -1.42 5.48
C ARG A 240 -30.14 -2.75 6.16
N LYS A 241 -29.38 -3.14 7.18
CA LYS A 241 -29.65 -4.36 7.96
C LYS A 241 -30.79 -4.16 8.94
N ASP A 242 -30.92 -2.95 9.47
CA ASP A 242 -31.96 -2.59 10.45
C ASP A 242 -33.26 -2.13 9.75
N ALA A 243 -33.25 -1.88 8.44
CA ALA A 243 -34.45 -1.61 7.68
C ALA A 243 -35.34 -2.86 7.70
N PRO A 244 -36.61 -2.77 8.19
CA PRO A 244 -37.49 -3.91 8.15
C PRO A 244 -37.57 -4.41 6.70
N ALA A 245 -37.42 -5.72 6.50
CA ALA A 245 -37.59 -6.33 5.19
C ALA A 245 -38.90 -5.80 4.66
N LYS A 246 -38.88 -5.02 3.56
CA LYS A 246 -40.09 -4.67 2.86
C LYS A 246 -40.76 -6.00 2.57
N GLU A 247 -41.88 -6.27 3.26
CA GLU A 247 -42.75 -7.38 2.92
C GLU A 247 -42.93 -7.34 1.41
N ALA A 248 -42.51 -8.40 0.77
CA ALA A 248 -42.73 -8.56 -0.66
C ALA A 248 -44.24 -8.37 -0.86
N ALA A 249 -44.62 -7.26 -1.48
CA ALA A 249 -45.99 -7.04 -1.84
C ALA A 249 -46.50 -8.32 -2.52
N PRO A 250 -47.64 -8.88 -2.10
CA PRO A 250 -48.12 -10.10 -2.69
C PRO A 250 -48.16 -9.86 -4.20
N LYS A 251 -47.49 -10.69 -4.96
CA LYS A 251 -47.56 -10.68 -6.43
C LYS A 251 -49.02 -10.72 -6.77
N ALA A 252 -49.56 -9.61 -7.29
CA ALA A 252 -50.89 -9.60 -7.85
C ALA A 252 -50.97 -10.79 -8.81
N SER A 253 -51.83 -11.72 -8.49
CA SER A 253 -52.15 -12.83 -9.35
C SER A 253 -52.44 -12.23 -10.72
N SER A 254 -51.64 -12.54 -11.69
CA SER A 254 -51.91 -12.21 -13.08
C SER A 254 -53.32 -12.71 -13.38
N SER A 255 -54.24 -11.77 -13.59
CA SER A 255 -55.56 -12.07 -14.15
C SER A 255 -55.36 -12.95 -15.38
N GLY A 256 -55.77 -14.19 -15.28
CA GLY A 256 -55.58 -15.19 -16.31
C GLY A 256 -56.13 -14.67 -17.62
N LYS A 257 -55.31 -14.53 -18.62
CA LYS A 257 -55.77 -14.43 -20.01
C LYS A 257 -56.48 -15.71 -20.30
N LEU A 258 -57.84 -15.63 -20.51
CA LEU A 258 -58.66 -16.72 -20.97
C LEU A 258 -57.98 -17.41 -22.14
N THR A 259 -57.82 -18.72 -22.06
CA THR A 259 -57.26 -19.53 -23.16
C THR A 259 -58.19 -19.43 -24.38
N TYR A 260 -57.64 -19.65 -25.56
CA TYR A 260 -58.38 -19.58 -26.83
C TYR A 260 -59.66 -20.41 -26.79
N GLU A 261 -59.68 -21.53 -26.14
CA GLU A 261 -60.83 -22.40 -25.94
C GLU A 261 -61.96 -21.78 -25.08
N GLN A 262 -61.54 -21.10 -23.98
CA GLN A 262 -62.49 -20.40 -23.10
C GLN A 262 -63.16 -19.20 -23.79
N LYS A 263 -62.41 -18.49 -24.67
CA LYS A 263 -63.01 -17.43 -25.51
C LYS A 263 -64.03 -17.96 -26.50
N LYS A 264 -63.73 -19.11 -27.11
CA LYS A 264 -64.64 -19.76 -28.09
C LYS A 264 -65.95 -20.29 -27.45
N GLU A 265 -65.85 -20.71 -26.22
CA GLU A 265 -67.00 -21.16 -25.45
C GLU A 265 -67.88 -19.99 -24.99
N GLN A 266 -67.26 -18.88 -24.60
CA GLN A 266 -68.02 -17.65 -24.30
C GLN A 266 -68.70 -17.05 -25.52
N GLU A 267 -68.11 -17.09 -26.70
CA GLU A 267 -68.75 -16.66 -27.95
C GLU A 267 -69.91 -17.55 -28.36
N LYS A 268 -69.86 -18.86 -28.07
CA LYS A 268 -70.98 -19.78 -28.32
C LYS A 268 -72.19 -19.54 -27.39
N LEU A 269 -71.98 -19.11 -26.16
CA LEU A 269 -73.02 -18.79 -25.20
C LEU A 269 -73.69 -17.44 -25.47
N LEU A 270 -73.05 -16.53 -26.15
CA LEU A 270 -73.62 -15.22 -26.52
C LEU A 270 -74.43 -15.24 -27.81
N ARG A 271 -74.43 -16.37 -28.55
CA ARG A 271 -75.20 -16.54 -29.80
C ARG A 271 -76.49 -17.39 -29.65
N LYS A 272 -76.91 -17.68 -28.43
CA LYS A 272 -78.20 -18.22 -28.11
C LYS A 272 -79.04 -17.13 -27.42
#